data_276415bc63b9775121cdb17b50fdb960
#
_entry.id   276415bc63b9775121cdb17b50fdb960
#
_cell.length_a   1.000
_cell.length_b   1.000
_cell.length_c   1.000
_cell.angle_alpha   90.00
_cell.angle_beta   90.00
_cell.angle_gamma   90.00
#
_symmetry.space_group_name_H-M   'P 1'
#
loop_
_entity.id
_entity.type
_entity.pdbx_description
1 polymer ?
#
loop_
_entity_poly.entity_id
_entity_poly.type
_entity_poly.pdbx_seq_one_letter_code
_entity_poly.pdbx_strand_id
1 'polypeptide(L)'
;MSEDDVRAVLAAEDRRYDALLGPDLPALERLFHERLSYAHSSGVRDTKAEYLAKIENGYYVYSRIDHPVERVDVVGDSAVVVGRMTADLTVDGTAKTIDNLALAVWTRAGGEWQLIAYASTPLPR
;
A
#
# COMPACT_ATOMS: atom_id res chain seq x y z
N MET A 1 19.99 6.04 10.27
CA MET A 1 18.57 5.66 10.20
C MET A 1 18.05 5.57 11.62
N SER A 2 16.97 6.27 11.91
CA SER A 2 16.38 6.32 13.25
C SER A 2 15.46 5.13 13.47
N GLU A 3 15.55 4.50 14.64
CA GLU A 3 14.61 3.43 15.03
C GLU A 3 13.18 3.95 15.13
N ASP A 4 13.00 5.20 15.57
CA ASP A 4 11.68 5.82 15.65
C ASP A 4 11.05 6.00 14.26
N ASP A 5 11.86 6.40 13.28
CA ASP A 5 11.39 6.54 11.89
C ASP A 5 11.02 5.18 11.31
N VAL A 6 11.82 4.15 11.56
CA VAL A 6 11.51 2.78 11.11
C VAL A 6 10.18 2.31 11.70
N ARG A 7 9.99 2.51 13.02
CA ARG A 7 8.73 2.13 13.66
C ARG A 7 7.54 2.89 13.11
N ALA A 8 7.72 4.19 12.85
CA ALA A 8 6.64 5.02 12.30
C ALA A 8 6.24 4.56 10.89
N VAL A 9 7.22 4.22 10.05
CA VAL A 9 6.95 3.71 8.69
C VAL A 9 6.26 2.35 8.75
N LEU A 10 6.71 1.45 9.61
CA LEU A 10 6.08 0.14 9.77
C LEU A 10 4.65 0.27 10.30
N ALA A 11 4.40 1.19 11.23
CA ALA A 11 3.06 1.46 11.72
C ALA A 11 2.15 2.02 10.63
N ALA A 12 2.69 2.88 9.75
CA ALA A 12 1.95 3.41 8.62
C ALA A 12 1.62 2.30 7.60
N GLU A 13 2.55 1.38 7.35
CA GLU A 13 2.31 0.21 6.50
C GLU A 13 1.17 -0.65 7.05
N ASP A 14 1.20 -0.98 8.34
CA ASP A 14 0.16 -1.76 8.97
C ASP A 14 -1.20 -1.06 8.88
N ARG A 15 -1.23 0.23 9.16
CA ARG A 15 -2.47 1.02 9.10
C ARG A 15 -3.03 1.07 7.68
N ARG A 16 -2.17 1.20 6.68
CA ARG A 16 -2.60 1.23 5.28
C ARG A 16 -3.29 -0.07 4.88
N TYR A 17 -2.67 -1.21 5.17
CA TYR A 17 -3.24 -2.51 4.83
C TYR A 17 -4.53 -2.78 5.61
N ASP A 18 -4.57 -2.43 6.89
CA ASP A 18 -5.80 -2.54 7.69
C ASP A 18 -6.92 -1.69 7.12
N ALA A 19 -6.59 -0.48 6.66
CA ALA A 19 -7.57 0.43 6.07
C ALA A 19 -8.12 -0.07 4.73
N LEU A 20 -7.36 -0.89 4.00
CA LEU A 20 -7.86 -1.54 2.78
C LEU A 20 -8.91 -2.61 3.09
N LEU A 21 -8.79 -3.27 4.24
CA LEU A 21 -9.71 -4.33 4.65
C LEU A 21 -11.07 -3.78 5.11
N GLY A 22 -11.10 -2.61 5.75
CA GLY A 22 -12.29 -2.03 6.35
C GLY A 22 -13.43 -1.70 5.41
N PRO A 23 -13.25 -1.04 4.23
CA PRO A 23 -12.21 -0.05 4.03
C PRO A 23 -12.45 1.21 4.86
N ASP A 24 -11.37 1.80 5.32
CA ASP A 24 -11.38 3.05 6.06
C ASP A 24 -10.88 4.16 5.13
N LEU A 25 -11.81 4.78 4.40
CA LEU A 25 -11.47 5.80 3.41
C LEU A 25 -10.81 7.04 4.02
N PRO A 26 -11.28 7.57 5.17
CA PRO A 26 -10.57 8.71 5.79
C PRO A 26 -9.11 8.39 6.14
N ALA A 27 -8.82 7.18 6.61
CA ALA A 27 -7.45 6.77 6.91
C ALA A 27 -6.61 6.70 5.63
N LEU A 28 -7.14 6.10 4.57
CA LEU A 28 -6.45 6.01 3.27
C LEU A 28 -6.21 7.40 2.68
N GLU A 29 -7.20 8.28 2.77
CA GLU A 29 -7.06 9.66 2.30
C GLU A 29 -5.88 10.36 2.97
N ARG A 30 -5.68 10.13 4.27
CA ARG A 30 -4.58 10.74 5.02
C ARG A 30 -3.25 10.07 4.73
N LEU A 31 -3.23 8.73 4.56
CA LEU A 31 -2.01 7.96 4.36
C LEU A 31 -1.46 8.08 2.93
N PHE A 32 -2.31 8.36 1.95
CA PHE A 32 -1.90 8.48 0.55
C PHE A 32 -1.49 9.92 0.24
N HIS A 33 -0.28 10.07 -0.30
CA HIS A 33 0.19 11.37 -0.79
C HIS A 33 -0.62 11.78 -2.02
N GLU A 34 -0.82 13.09 -2.22
CA GLU A 34 -1.57 13.61 -3.37
C GLU A 34 -0.99 13.19 -4.72
N ARG A 35 0.31 12.92 -4.75
CA ARG A 35 1.03 12.53 -5.97
C ARG A 35 1.30 11.02 -6.02
N LEU A 36 0.50 10.23 -5.33
CA LEU A 36 0.66 8.77 -5.30
C LEU A 36 0.61 8.18 -6.71
N SER A 37 1.55 7.28 -6.98
CA SER A 37 1.52 6.36 -8.12
C SER A 37 1.39 4.96 -7.59
N TYR A 38 0.26 4.30 -7.85
CA TYR A 38 -0.03 2.96 -7.34
C TYR A 38 -0.12 1.99 -8.51
N ALA A 39 0.90 1.15 -8.67
CA ALA A 39 0.94 0.15 -9.73
C ALA A 39 0.48 -1.20 -9.19
N HIS A 40 -0.61 -1.70 -9.74
CA HIS A 40 -1.15 -3.02 -9.42
C HIS A 40 -0.37 -4.10 -10.18
N SER A 41 -0.39 -5.33 -9.67
CA SER A 41 0.31 -6.45 -10.32
C SER A 41 -0.24 -6.80 -11.71
N SER A 42 -1.44 -6.31 -12.02
CA SER A 42 -2.05 -6.44 -13.36
C SER A 42 -1.43 -5.50 -14.40
N GLY A 43 -0.62 -4.53 -13.97
CA GLY A 43 -0.06 -3.50 -14.83
C GLY A 43 -0.90 -2.22 -14.88
N VAL A 44 -2.05 -2.19 -14.21
CA VAL A 44 -2.86 -0.98 -14.10
C VAL A 44 -2.22 -0.04 -13.07
N ARG A 45 -2.05 1.22 -13.45
CA ARG A 45 -1.52 2.25 -12.55
C ARG A 45 -2.62 3.24 -12.22
N ASP A 46 -2.83 3.46 -10.92
CA ASP A 46 -3.83 4.40 -10.41
C ASP A 46 -3.16 5.60 -9.73
N THR A 47 -3.77 6.76 -9.90
CA THR A 47 -3.51 7.92 -9.03
C THR A 47 -4.23 7.70 -7.70
N LYS A 48 -3.95 8.56 -6.71
CA LYS A 48 -4.67 8.55 -5.44
C LYS A 48 -6.19 8.60 -5.64
N ALA A 49 -6.65 9.56 -6.45
CA ALA A 49 -8.08 9.75 -6.68
C ALA A 49 -8.72 8.53 -7.36
N GLU A 50 -8.02 7.97 -8.35
CA GLU A 50 -8.49 6.77 -9.06
C GLU A 50 -8.60 5.56 -8.15
N TYR A 51 -7.56 5.33 -7.33
CA TYR A 51 -7.56 4.17 -6.44
C TYR A 51 -8.63 4.30 -5.34
N LEU A 52 -8.73 5.48 -4.72
CA LEU A 52 -9.76 5.72 -3.70
C LEU A 52 -11.18 5.55 -4.26
N ALA A 53 -11.43 6.03 -5.48
CA ALA A 53 -12.73 5.84 -6.13
C ALA A 53 -13.04 4.37 -6.38
N LYS A 54 -12.06 3.58 -6.80
CA LYS A 54 -12.23 2.14 -7.04
C LYS A 54 -12.48 1.38 -5.73
N ILE A 55 -11.84 1.77 -4.64
CA ILE A 55 -12.09 1.18 -3.32
C ILE A 55 -13.50 1.55 -2.86
N GLU A 56 -13.87 2.82 -2.98
CA GLU A 56 -15.17 3.32 -2.53
C GLU A 56 -16.33 2.65 -3.28
N ASN A 57 -16.21 2.45 -4.60
CA ASN A 57 -17.28 1.88 -5.40
C ASN A 57 -17.27 0.34 -5.46
N GLY A 58 -16.37 -0.31 -4.73
CA GLY A 58 -16.32 -1.77 -4.66
C GLY A 58 -15.63 -2.46 -5.83
N TYR A 59 -14.88 -1.72 -6.67
CA TYR A 59 -14.08 -2.35 -7.73
C TYR A 59 -13.00 -3.25 -7.14
N TYR A 60 -12.30 -2.79 -6.08
CA TYR A 60 -11.40 -3.60 -5.27
C TYR A 60 -12.00 -3.83 -3.90
N VAL A 61 -12.20 -5.08 -3.51
CA VAL A 61 -12.66 -5.45 -2.18
C VAL A 61 -11.70 -6.49 -1.60
N TYR A 62 -10.92 -6.09 -0.60
CA TYR A 62 -9.96 -6.97 0.05
C TYR A 62 -10.62 -7.69 1.21
N SER A 63 -10.45 -9.01 1.31
CA SER A 63 -10.97 -9.81 2.42
C SER A 63 -9.86 -10.35 3.34
N ARG A 64 -8.65 -10.50 2.83
CA ARG A 64 -7.48 -10.95 3.59
C ARG A 64 -6.23 -10.34 2.98
N ILE A 65 -5.33 -9.85 3.82
CA ILE A 65 -4.02 -9.35 3.39
C ILE A 65 -2.96 -9.81 4.39
N ASP A 66 -1.93 -10.49 3.90
CA ASP A 66 -0.71 -10.78 4.64
C ASP A 66 0.43 -10.00 3.99
N HIS A 67 1.21 -9.29 4.80
CA HIS A 67 2.24 -8.39 4.26
C HIS A 67 3.55 -8.45 5.08
N PRO A 68 4.25 -9.59 5.05
CA PRO A 68 5.52 -9.67 5.78
C PRO A 68 6.55 -8.73 5.17
N VAL A 69 7.26 -8.04 6.06
CA VAL A 69 8.30 -7.07 5.67
C VAL A 69 9.66 -7.75 5.70
N GLU A 70 10.42 -7.61 4.62
CA GLU A 70 11.77 -8.14 4.51
C GLU A 70 12.81 -7.09 4.90
N ARG A 71 12.58 -5.82 4.51
CA ARG A 71 13.53 -4.74 4.76
C ARG A 71 12.84 -3.38 4.76
N VAL A 72 13.29 -2.51 5.66
CA VAL A 72 12.90 -1.09 5.69
C VAL A 72 14.17 -0.25 5.65
N ASP A 73 14.26 0.66 4.70
CA ASP A 73 15.35 1.63 4.61
C ASP A 73 14.77 3.04 4.70
N VAL A 74 15.25 3.81 5.67
CA VAL A 74 14.88 5.23 5.82
C VAL A 74 16.08 6.07 5.42
N VAL A 75 15.88 6.96 4.44
CA VAL A 75 16.92 7.85 3.92
C VAL A 75 16.35 9.27 3.90
N GLY A 76 16.75 10.10 4.86
CA GLY A 76 16.20 11.44 5.01
C GLY A 76 14.70 11.40 5.24
N ASP A 77 13.94 12.09 4.38
CA ASP A 77 12.48 12.12 4.44
C ASP A 77 11.82 11.07 3.54
N SER A 78 12.57 10.06 3.12
CA SER A 78 12.04 8.97 2.32
C SER A 78 12.27 7.63 3.01
N ALA A 79 11.39 6.68 2.75
CA ALA A 79 11.51 5.33 3.25
C ALA A 79 11.05 4.33 2.20
N VAL A 80 11.77 3.21 2.13
CA VAL A 80 11.43 2.12 1.21
C VAL A 80 11.13 0.88 2.05
N VAL A 81 9.98 0.29 1.82
CA VAL A 81 9.57 -0.96 2.47
C VAL A 81 9.53 -2.05 1.41
N VAL A 82 10.35 -3.06 1.60
CA VAL A 82 10.45 -4.22 0.69
C VAL A 82 9.86 -5.43 1.41
N GLY A 83 8.96 -6.12 0.74
CA GLY A 83 8.33 -7.29 1.34
C GLY A 83 7.49 -8.07 0.36
N ARG A 84 6.53 -8.79 0.90
CA ARG A 84 5.56 -9.56 0.11
C ARG A 84 4.15 -9.14 0.50
N MET A 85 3.23 -9.31 -0.43
CA MET A 85 1.82 -9.08 -0.15
C MET A 85 1.03 -10.23 -0.77
N THR A 86 0.37 -11.00 0.09
CA THR A 86 -0.55 -12.06 -0.29
C THR A 86 -1.94 -11.62 0.10
N ALA A 87 -2.88 -11.69 -0.81
CA ALA A 87 -4.23 -11.20 -0.52
C ALA A 87 -5.29 -12.01 -1.24
N ASP A 88 -6.44 -12.09 -0.58
CA ASP A 88 -7.70 -12.52 -1.19
C ASP A 88 -8.54 -11.27 -1.39
N LEU A 89 -9.03 -11.07 -2.61
CA LEU A 89 -9.83 -9.91 -2.97
C LEU A 89 -10.77 -10.24 -4.11
N THR A 90 -11.71 -9.33 -4.34
CA THR A 90 -12.44 -9.33 -5.61
C THR A 90 -12.03 -8.10 -6.40
N VAL A 91 -11.91 -8.28 -7.71
CA VAL A 91 -11.67 -7.20 -8.66
C VAL A 91 -12.84 -7.19 -9.62
N ASP A 92 -13.63 -6.12 -9.56
CA ASP A 92 -14.86 -5.99 -10.37
C ASP A 92 -15.74 -7.23 -10.24
N GLY A 93 -15.91 -7.72 -9.01
CA GLY A 93 -16.73 -8.89 -8.68
C GLY A 93 -16.08 -10.24 -8.89
N THR A 94 -14.91 -10.32 -9.49
CA THR A 94 -14.18 -11.57 -9.72
C THR A 94 -13.22 -11.86 -8.58
N ALA A 95 -13.37 -13.02 -7.94
CA ALA A 95 -12.49 -13.43 -6.85
C ALA A 95 -11.09 -13.74 -7.36
N LYS A 96 -10.08 -13.23 -6.63
CA LYS A 96 -8.66 -13.44 -6.94
C LYS A 96 -7.88 -13.68 -5.66
N THR A 97 -6.83 -14.49 -5.78
CA THR A 97 -5.77 -14.60 -4.78
C THR A 97 -4.48 -14.15 -5.43
N ILE A 98 -3.81 -13.19 -4.81
CA ILE A 98 -2.54 -12.66 -5.33
C ILE A 98 -1.41 -12.96 -4.35
N ASP A 99 -0.22 -13.20 -4.89
CA ASP A 99 1.01 -13.42 -4.14
C ASP A 99 2.12 -12.66 -4.87
N ASN A 100 2.49 -11.51 -4.31
CA ASN A 100 3.33 -10.53 -4.99
C ASN A 100 4.54 -10.15 -4.16
N LEU A 101 5.64 -9.83 -4.86
CA LEU A 101 6.65 -8.94 -4.27
C LEU A 101 6.03 -7.55 -4.16
N ALA A 102 6.28 -6.88 -3.05
CA ALA A 102 5.72 -5.56 -2.79
C ALA A 102 6.83 -4.55 -2.51
N LEU A 103 6.72 -3.40 -3.15
CA LEU A 103 7.62 -2.27 -2.95
C LEU A 103 6.79 -1.04 -2.63
N ALA A 104 6.97 -0.49 -1.44
CA ALA A 104 6.29 0.72 -1.02
C ALA A 104 7.30 1.82 -0.75
N VAL A 105 7.02 3.02 -1.25
CA VAL A 105 7.85 4.19 -1.01
C VAL A 105 7.02 5.21 -0.22
N TRP A 106 7.53 5.58 0.93
CA TRP A 106 6.93 6.56 1.83
C TRP A 106 7.75 7.84 1.82
N THR A 107 7.08 8.98 1.96
CA THR A 107 7.72 10.27 2.10
C THR A 107 7.17 10.96 3.34
N ARG A 108 8.06 11.64 4.10
CA ARG A 108 7.62 12.43 5.25
C ARG A 108 7.28 13.83 4.76
N ALA A 109 5.99 14.18 4.86
CA ALA A 109 5.46 15.46 4.43
C ALA A 109 4.67 16.05 5.61
N GLY A 110 4.98 17.27 6.02
CA GLY A 110 4.31 17.91 7.15
C GLY A 110 4.43 17.14 8.46
N GLY A 111 5.55 16.42 8.65
CA GLY A 111 5.80 15.63 9.86
C GLY A 111 5.15 14.24 9.86
N GLU A 112 4.40 13.89 8.82
CA GLU A 112 3.73 12.60 8.72
C GLU A 112 4.24 11.81 7.52
N TRP A 113 4.29 10.47 7.65
CA TRP A 113 4.65 9.60 6.55
C TRP A 113 3.44 9.33 5.66
N GLN A 114 3.61 9.55 4.37
CA GLN A 114 2.58 9.29 3.36
C GLN A 114 3.13 8.41 2.25
N LEU A 115 2.30 7.50 1.76
CA LEU A 115 2.66 6.61 0.65
C LEU A 115 2.65 7.42 -0.65
N ILE A 116 3.79 7.48 -1.33
CA ILE A 116 3.92 8.23 -2.59
C ILE A 116 4.05 7.30 -3.80
N ALA A 117 4.51 6.08 -3.59
CA ALA A 117 4.59 5.10 -4.68
C ALA A 117 4.42 3.68 -4.13
N TYR A 118 3.77 2.86 -4.91
CA TYR A 118 3.64 1.44 -4.64
C TYR A 118 3.68 0.68 -5.95
N ALA A 119 4.37 -0.45 -5.94
CA ALA A 119 4.38 -1.37 -7.07
C ALA A 119 4.42 -2.80 -6.54
N SER A 120 3.65 -3.66 -7.17
CA SER A 120 3.68 -5.08 -6.86
C SER A 120 3.99 -5.88 -8.12
N THR A 121 4.72 -6.98 -7.94
CA THR A 121 5.14 -7.86 -9.01
C THR A 121 4.72 -9.29 -8.68
N PRO A 122 3.97 -9.96 -9.56
CA PRO A 122 3.56 -11.33 -9.29
C PRO A 122 4.75 -12.25 -9.12
N LEU A 123 4.71 -13.10 -8.09
CA LEU A 123 5.70 -14.14 -7.93
C LEU A 123 5.46 -15.26 -8.94
N PRO A 124 6.53 -15.93 -9.44
CA PRO A 124 6.36 -17.08 -10.30
C PRO A 124 5.62 -18.21 -9.59
N ARG A 125 4.81 -18.93 -10.35
CA ARG A 125 4.10 -20.12 -9.86
C ARG A 125 4.67 -21.39 -10.46
#